data_9abe4ae802c9e94030c56783b491e3dd
#
_entry.id   9abe4ae802c9e94030c56783b491e3dd
#
_cell.length_a   1.000
_cell.length_b   1.000
_cell.length_c   1.000
_cell.angle_alpha   90.00
_cell.angle_beta   90.00
_cell.angle_gamma   90.00
#
_symmetry.space_group_name_H-M   'P 1'
#
loop_
_entity.id
_entity.type
_entity.pdbx_description
1 polymer ?
#
loop_
_entity_poly.entity_id
_entity_poly.type
_entity_poly.pdbx_seq_one_letter_code
_entity_poly.pdbx_strand_id
1 'polypeptide(L)'
;LYTHQHFEVMKSFILYRHMHKIQREHILGLDEDTTYINSTQTIKEYIDRSDWRVNANSNTGYSNAGLVNNTAGKVIANFWLDSIYTKEEGYAHRDGDYHIHDLDCLTGYCAGWSLRVLLDEGFNGVRGRVESRAPNHFREALGQMANFLGILQSEWAGAQAFSSFDTYLAPYVFKDKLSFKEIKKAIRSFVYNLNVPARWGQSPFTNITIDWTVPTDLKDQTPTRNQKHLFSELEDEELLKIARERDESLRSLESMTYKQFQPEMNLINRAYYEVMTEGDKSGQPFTFPIPTVNITEEFDWHGENTDILFENTAKIGSSYFQNFVGSQYVRNEKGELVPNEEAYKPGHVRSMCCRLQLDLRELLKRGGGLFGSAEMTGSIGVVTINMARLGYLYAGEEAKLYERLDTLMEYAYSTLEKKRIFIQEMYDRGLYPYTARYLPGFNNHFSTIGVNGMNEMVRNFSNDTYSIIDAYGKEMTMKILDFMRDKLKEFQERSGNLYNLEATPAEGTTYRFAREDIKRYPDIIQAGTEENNYYTNSSQIPVFHTDDPFEALMQQDDLQCKYTGGTVLHLYMREKVSSAEAVRKLVKNVINNFRLPYITVTPTFSICEKHGYLSGEHEYCPKCDEEILREVS
;
A
#
# COMPACT_ATOMS: atom_id res chain seq x y z
N LEU A 1 8.20 -42.75 25.58
CA LEU A 1 9.62 -43.12 25.62
C LEU A 1 10.50 -41.98 26.13
N TYR A 2 9.97 -40.83 26.27
CA TYR A 2 10.66 -39.72 26.90
C TYR A 2 10.00 -39.42 28.23
N THR A 3 10.82 -39.26 29.26
CA THR A 3 10.35 -38.77 30.57
C THR A 3 9.76 -37.38 30.37
N HIS A 4 8.89 -36.93 31.28
CA HIS A 4 8.33 -35.58 31.22
C HIS A 4 9.41 -34.50 31.03
N GLN A 5 10.58 -34.69 31.64
CA GLN A 5 11.71 -33.82 31.54
C GLN A 5 12.31 -33.78 30.11
N HIS A 6 12.42 -34.94 29.45
CA HIS A 6 12.83 -35.05 28.06
C HIS A 6 11.78 -34.45 27.11
N PHE A 7 10.51 -34.57 27.46
CA PHE A 7 9.44 -33.98 26.68
C PHE A 7 9.46 -32.44 26.76
N GLU A 8 9.70 -31.86 27.92
CA GLU A 8 9.84 -30.41 28.08
C GLU A 8 11.11 -29.86 27.41
N VAL A 9 12.22 -30.58 27.48
CA VAL A 9 13.43 -30.26 26.70
C VAL A 9 13.14 -30.35 25.22
N MET A 10 12.49 -31.40 24.76
CA MET A 10 12.09 -31.55 23.37
C MET A 10 11.06 -30.51 22.94
N LYS A 11 10.15 -30.13 23.80
CA LYS A 11 9.16 -29.07 23.56
C LYS A 11 9.82 -27.69 23.52
N SER A 12 10.70 -27.38 24.45
CA SER A 12 11.54 -26.19 24.37
C SER A 12 12.42 -26.21 23.13
N PHE A 13 12.95 -27.38 22.79
CA PHE A 13 13.74 -27.61 21.61
C PHE A 13 12.89 -27.51 20.35
N ILE A 14 11.65 -27.95 20.36
CA ILE A 14 10.67 -27.82 19.27
C ILE A 14 10.24 -26.36 19.12
N LEU A 15 10.03 -25.63 20.18
CA LEU A 15 9.79 -24.19 20.18
C LEU A 15 11.04 -23.44 19.68
N TYR A 16 12.21 -23.87 20.13
CA TYR A 16 13.51 -23.39 19.69
C TYR A 16 13.81 -23.76 18.23
N ARG A 17 13.20 -24.77 17.71
CA ARG A 17 13.36 -25.30 16.35
C ARG A 17 13.03 -24.34 15.26
N HIS A 18 12.03 -23.49 15.43
CA HIS A 18 11.76 -22.43 14.48
C HIS A 18 12.85 -21.37 14.46
N MET A 19 13.69 -21.37 15.49
CA MET A 19 14.77 -20.42 15.65
C MET A 19 16.15 -20.98 15.29
N HIS A 20 16.36 -22.28 15.45
CA HIS A 20 17.68 -22.91 15.24
C HIS A 20 17.57 -24.27 14.54
N LYS A 21 17.37 -24.23 13.24
CA LYS A 21 17.27 -25.40 12.37
C LYS A 21 18.45 -26.36 12.54
N ILE A 22 19.68 -25.80 12.58
CA ILE A 22 20.92 -26.57 12.70
C ILE A 22 20.98 -27.37 14.00
N GLN A 23 20.59 -26.81 15.14
CA GLN A 23 20.60 -27.51 16.42
C GLN A 23 19.61 -28.66 16.47
N ARG A 24 18.47 -28.47 15.84
CA ARG A 24 17.44 -29.50 15.72
C ARG A 24 17.92 -30.71 14.93
N GLU A 25 18.50 -30.48 13.78
CA GLU A 25 18.99 -31.49 12.86
C GLU A 25 20.11 -32.31 13.49
N HIS A 26 21.05 -31.61 14.16
CA HIS A 26 22.14 -32.25 14.88
C HIS A 26 21.66 -33.21 15.99
N ILE A 27 20.59 -32.83 16.72
CA ILE A 27 20.10 -33.66 17.83
C ILE A 27 19.14 -34.74 17.37
N LEU A 28 18.32 -34.48 16.35
CA LEU A 28 17.26 -35.39 15.92
C LEU A 28 17.64 -36.21 14.67
N GLY A 29 18.81 -35.97 14.07
CA GLY A 29 19.22 -36.61 12.83
C GLY A 29 18.26 -36.39 11.67
N LEU A 30 17.55 -35.23 11.68
CA LEU A 30 16.65 -34.86 10.62
C LEU A 30 17.41 -34.22 9.46
N ASP A 31 16.90 -34.37 8.26
CA ASP A 31 17.43 -33.70 7.08
C ASP A 31 17.43 -32.19 7.28
N GLU A 32 18.57 -31.55 7.03
CA GLU A 32 18.76 -30.12 7.17
C GLU A 32 17.83 -29.28 6.31
N ASP A 33 17.21 -29.89 5.30
CA ASP A 33 16.37 -29.19 4.33
C ASP A 33 14.89 -29.18 4.67
N THR A 34 14.45 -29.92 5.70
CA THR A 34 13.02 -30.02 6.03
C THR A 34 12.60 -29.14 7.21
N THR A 35 11.57 -28.35 7.02
CA THR A 35 10.89 -27.62 8.09
C THR A 35 9.65 -28.37 8.56
N TYR A 36 9.65 -28.83 9.80
CA TYR A 36 8.52 -29.57 10.37
C TYR A 36 7.40 -28.62 10.81
N ILE A 37 6.16 -28.83 10.30
CA ILE A 37 4.96 -28.15 10.74
C ILE A 37 4.20 -29.07 11.71
N ASN A 38 4.03 -28.63 12.95
CA ASN A 38 3.15 -29.29 13.89
C ASN A 38 1.73 -28.75 13.71
N SER A 39 0.85 -29.51 13.07
CA SER A 39 -0.53 -29.09 12.76
C SER A 39 -1.34 -28.74 14.00
N THR A 40 -1.22 -29.52 15.08
CA THR A 40 -1.92 -29.27 16.34
C THR A 40 -1.48 -27.96 16.99
N GLN A 41 -0.18 -27.72 17.01
CA GLN A 41 0.38 -26.48 17.55
C GLN A 41 -0.03 -25.27 16.70
N THR A 42 0.02 -25.40 15.38
CA THR A 42 -0.40 -24.33 14.44
C THR A 42 -1.83 -23.90 14.69
N ILE A 43 -2.74 -24.85 14.88
CA ILE A 43 -4.16 -24.55 15.17
C ILE A 43 -4.32 -23.91 16.55
N LYS A 44 -3.64 -24.43 17.59
CA LYS A 44 -3.69 -23.86 18.94
C LYS A 44 -3.15 -22.44 18.99
N GLU A 45 -2.03 -22.16 18.34
CA GLU A 45 -1.45 -20.80 18.27
C GLU A 45 -2.43 -19.78 17.69
N TYR A 46 -3.24 -20.19 16.71
CA TYR A 46 -4.30 -19.33 16.17
C TYR A 46 -5.45 -19.15 17.15
N ILE A 47 -5.95 -20.26 17.73
CA ILE A 47 -7.07 -20.24 18.68
C ILE A 47 -6.73 -19.41 19.91
N ASP A 48 -5.53 -19.59 20.45
CA ASP A 48 -5.04 -18.89 21.64
C ASP A 48 -4.55 -17.46 21.33
N ARG A 49 -4.60 -17.02 20.05
CA ARG A 49 -4.09 -15.73 19.55
C ARG A 49 -2.63 -15.45 19.95
N SER A 50 -1.85 -16.49 20.15
CA SER A 50 -0.43 -16.39 20.51
C SER A 50 0.49 -16.13 19.32
N ASP A 51 -0.02 -16.32 18.10
CA ASP A 51 0.68 -15.95 16.86
C ASP A 51 0.37 -14.50 16.50
N TRP A 52 1.38 -13.64 16.50
CA TRP A 52 1.23 -12.21 16.19
C TRP A 52 0.60 -11.95 14.80
N ARG A 53 0.77 -12.87 13.85
CA ARG A 53 0.24 -12.77 12.50
C ARG A 53 -1.28 -12.83 12.44
N VAL A 54 -1.94 -13.33 13.48
CA VAL A 54 -3.41 -13.39 13.57
C VAL A 54 -4.03 -12.00 13.49
N ASN A 55 -3.33 -10.98 13.99
CA ASN A 55 -3.78 -9.59 14.03
C ASN A 55 -2.90 -8.65 13.20
N ALA A 56 -2.02 -9.19 12.34
CA ALA A 56 -1.03 -8.39 11.62
C ALA A 56 -1.60 -7.49 10.53
N ASN A 57 -2.79 -7.80 10.00
CA ASN A 57 -3.41 -7.07 8.90
C ASN A 57 -4.80 -6.56 9.30
N SER A 58 -5.07 -5.28 9.03
CA SER A 58 -6.36 -4.63 9.33
C SER A 58 -7.55 -5.22 8.55
N ASN A 59 -7.30 -5.92 7.45
CA ASN A 59 -8.32 -6.54 6.61
C ASN A 59 -8.66 -7.98 7.02
N THR A 60 -8.01 -8.54 8.06
CA THR A 60 -8.25 -9.89 8.57
C THR A 60 -8.89 -9.84 9.94
N GLY A 61 -9.91 -10.69 10.17
CA GLY A 61 -10.53 -10.86 11.47
C GLY A 61 -10.28 -12.26 12.03
N TYR A 62 -10.27 -12.35 13.38
CA TYR A 62 -10.25 -13.63 14.06
C TYR A 62 -11.54 -14.42 13.72
N SER A 63 -11.40 -15.47 12.93
CA SER A 63 -12.54 -16.23 12.40
C SER A 63 -12.12 -17.64 11.96
N ASN A 64 -13.09 -18.53 11.74
CA ASN A 64 -12.80 -19.84 11.17
C ASN A 64 -12.15 -19.75 9.76
N ALA A 65 -12.58 -18.80 8.94
CA ALA A 65 -11.96 -18.56 7.64
C ALA A 65 -10.50 -18.08 7.79
N GLY A 66 -10.24 -17.20 8.76
CA GLY A 66 -8.88 -16.78 9.10
C GLY A 66 -8.00 -17.92 9.62
N LEU A 67 -8.55 -18.85 10.40
CA LEU A 67 -7.84 -20.07 10.81
C LEU A 67 -7.39 -20.91 9.62
N VAL A 68 -8.29 -21.15 8.66
CA VAL A 68 -7.96 -21.92 7.44
C VAL A 68 -6.87 -21.23 6.64
N ASN A 69 -6.99 -19.91 6.45
CA ASN A 69 -6.00 -19.12 5.73
C ASN A 69 -4.62 -19.13 6.42
N ASN A 70 -4.58 -18.92 7.74
CA ASN A 70 -3.35 -18.97 8.53
C ASN A 70 -2.67 -20.36 8.46
N THR A 71 -3.45 -21.43 8.55
CA THR A 71 -2.92 -22.80 8.48
C THR A 71 -2.36 -23.09 7.09
N ALA A 72 -3.09 -22.77 6.04
CA ALA A 72 -2.63 -22.93 4.66
C ALA A 72 -1.39 -22.07 4.39
N GLY A 73 -1.39 -20.81 4.85
CA GLY A 73 -0.28 -19.88 4.69
C GLY A 73 1.03 -20.37 5.29
N LYS A 74 1.00 -21.03 6.46
CA LYS A 74 2.20 -21.63 7.04
C LYS A 74 2.77 -22.75 6.19
N VAL A 75 1.93 -23.57 5.59
CA VAL A 75 2.37 -24.65 4.65
C VAL A 75 3.00 -24.05 3.40
N ILE A 76 2.35 -23.03 2.83
CA ILE A 76 2.84 -22.35 1.63
C ILE A 76 4.17 -21.63 1.91
N ALA A 77 4.29 -20.97 3.06
CA ALA A 77 5.53 -20.31 3.46
C ALA A 77 6.73 -21.27 3.53
N ASN A 78 6.51 -22.47 4.07
CA ASN A 78 7.55 -23.49 4.09
C ASN A 78 7.92 -23.99 2.68
N PHE A 79 6.94 -24.12 1.80
CA PHE A 79 7.22 -24.49 0.42
C PHE A 79 8.13 -23.44 -0.27
N TRP A 80 7.85 -22.14 -0.10
CA TRP A 80 8.75 -21.08 -0.58
C TRP A 80 10.17 -21.23 -0.03
N LEU A 81 10.28 -21.33 1.28
CA LEU A 81 11.55 -21.27 2.00
C LEU A 81 12.40 -22.55 1.86
N ASP A 82 11.78 -23.68 1.60
CA ASP A 82 12.49 -24.98 1.55
C ASP A 82 12.62 -25.53 0.11
N SER A 83 11.78 -25.09 -0.84
CA SER A 83 11.76 -25.66 -2.19
C SER A 83 12.09 -24.67 -3.30
N ILE A 84 11.81 -23.39 -3.12
CA ILE A 84 12.02 -22.36 -4.16
C ILE A 84 13.28 -21.53 -3.89
N TYR A 85 13.45 -21.09 -2.65
CA TYR A 85 14.61 -20.27 -2.27
C TYR A 85 15.81 -21.15 -1.87
N THR A 86 17.04 -20.59 -1.96
CA THR A 86 18.21 -21.28 -1.45
C THR A 86 18.19 -21.37 0.07
N LYS A 87 19.05 -22.24 0.62
CA LYS A 87 19.20 -22.36 2.08
C LYS A 87 19.56 -21.03 2.71
N GLU A 88 20.49 -20.30 2.09
CA GLU A 88 20.97 -19.00 2.58
C GLU A 88 19.86 -17.96 2.58
N GLU A 89 19.08 -17.87 1.51
CA GLU A 89 17.92 -16.97 1.40
C GLU A 89 16.84 -17.32 2.43
N GLY A 90 16.48 -18.60 2.53
CA GLY A 90 15.52 -19.07 3.51
C GLY A 90 16.00 -18.87 4.95
N TYR A 91 17.29 -19.08 5.20
CA TYR A 91 17.89 -18.86 6.51
C TYR A 91 17.91 -17.38 6.88
N ALA A 92 18.36 -16.49 5.98
CA ALA A 92 18.35 -15.04 6.21
C ALA A 92 16.96 -14.51 6.55
N HIS A 93 15.90 -15.04 5.90
CA HIS A 93 14.53 -14.71 6.29
C HIS A 93 14.17 -15.23 7.68
N ARG A 94 14.42 -16.54 7.95
CA ARG A 94 14.08 -17.14 9.25
C ARG A 94 14.84 -16.52 10.41
N ASP A 95 16.09 -16.18 10.17
CA ASP A 95 16.98 -15.56 11.14
C ASP A 95 16.61 -14.09 11.41
N GLY A 96 15.99 -13.40 10.45
CA GLY A 96 15.57 -12.00 10.57
C GLY A 96 16.60 -10.99 10.07
N ASP A 97 17.55 -11.40 9.23
CA ASP A 97 18.43 -10.47 8.50
C ASP A 97 17.64 -9.66 7.50
N TYR A 98 16.62 -10.30 6.89
CA TYR A 98 15.60 -9.65 6.09
C TYR A 98 14.24 -10.34 6.25
N HIS A 99 13.20 -9.73 5.68
CA HIS A 99 11.85 -10.28 5.64
C HIS A 99 11.37 -10.38 4.19
N ILE A 100 11.03 -11.59 3.76
CA ILE A 100 10.31 -11.82 2.51
C ILE A 100 8.82 -11.70 2.83
N HIS A 101 8.11 -10.77 2.18
CA HIS A 101 6.70 -10.55 2.40
C HIS A 101 5.83 -11.59 1.69
N ASP A 102 4.63 -11.81 2.20
CA ASP A 102 3.54 -12.60 1.62
C ASP A 102 3.95 -14.04 1.23
N LEU A 103 4.69 -14.68 2.11
CA LEU A 103 5.04 -16.09 1.96
C LEU A 103 3.84 -17.03 2.14
N ASP A 104 2.72 -16.54 2.66
CA ASP A 104 1.49 -17.28 2.85
C ASP A 104 0.67 -17.49 1.55
N CYS A 105 1.12 -16.92 0.45
CA CYS A 105 0.49 -17.02 -0.87
C CYS A 105 1.50 -17.39 -1.96
N LEU A 106 1.05 -18.15 -2.97
CA LEU A 106 1.84 -18.44 -4.19
C LEU A 106 1.49 -17.44 -5.29
N THR A 107 1.66 -16.13 -5.02
CA THR A 107 1.23 -15.08 -5.96
C THR A 107 2.05 -13.81 -5.82
N GLY A 108 1.79 -12.84 -6.72
CA GLY A 108 2.38 -11.50 -6.66
C GLY A 108 1.87 -10.69 -5.47
N TYR A 109 2.59 -9.61 -5.16
CA TYR A 109 2.29 -8.76 -4.02
C TYR A 109 1.06 -7.89 -4.27
N CYS A 110 1.14 -6.91 -5.15
CA CYS A 110 0.04 -6.00 -5.44
C CYS A 110 -0.10 -5.72 -6.93
N ALA A 111 -1.31 -5.37 -7.36
CA ALA A 111 -1.61 -5.05 -8.74
C ALA A 111 -2.49 -3.82 -8.89
N GLY A 112 -2.14 -2.99 -9.87
CA GLY A 112 -3.02 -1.97 -10.40
C GLY A 112 -3.66 -2.45 -11.70
N TRP A 113 -4.91 -2.13 -11.84
CA TRP A 113 -5.75 -2.57 -12.95
C TRP A 113 -6.24 -1.40 -13.77
N SER A 114 -6.43 -1.60 -15.06
CA SER A 114 -7.07 -0.59 -15.89
C SER A 114 -8.58 -0.60 -15.69
N LEU A 115 -9.09 0.45 -15.03
CA LEU A 115 -10.51 0.67 -14.92
C LEU A 115 -11.15 0.86 -16.30
N ARG A 116 -10.44 1.54 -17.22
CA ARG A 116 -10.87 1.72 -18.59
C ARG A 116 -11.15 0.39 -19.30
N VAL A 117 -10.26 -0.60 -19.18
CA VAL A 117 -10.45 -1.93 -19.78
C VAL A 117 -11.69 -2.62 -19.21
N LEU A 118 -11.88 -2.57 -17.88
CA LEU A 118 -13.07 -3.14 -17.25
C LEU A 118 -14.37 -2.47 -17.73
N LEU A 119 -14.37 -1.15 -17.85
CA LEU A 119 -15.55 -0.39 -18.33
C LEU A 119 -15.83 -0.59 -19.81
N ASP A 120 -14.80 -0.78 -20.63
CA ASP A 120 -14.94 -1.02 -22.07
C ASP A 120 -15.38 -2.45 -22.40
N GLU A 121 -14.81 -3.44 -21.73
CA GLU A 121 -14.97 -4.85 -22.09
C GLU A 121 -15.90 -5.64 -21.16
N GLY A 122 -16.08 -5.16 -19.93
CA GLY A 122 -16.83 -5.87 -18.89
C GLY A 122 -15.98 -6.89 -18.12
N PHE A 123 -16.63 -7.64 -17.25
CA PHE A 123 -15.99 -8.65 -16.42
C PHE A 123 -16.28 -10.05 -17.00
N ASN A 124 -15.41 -10.52 -17.89
CA ASN A 124 -15.63 -11.69 -18.70
C ASN A 124 -14.32 -12.37 -19.16
N GLY A 125 -14.43 -13.36 -20.04
CA GLY A 125 -13.32 -13.99 -20.76
C GLY A 125 -12.59 -15.08 -19.95
N VAL A 126 -13.10 -15.46 -18.79
CA VAL A 126 -12.56 -16.58 -17.99
C VAL A 126 -13.43 -17.82 -18.19
N ARG A 127 -12.89 -18.82 -18.90
CA ARG A 127 -13.63 -20.04 -19.27
C ARG A 127 -14.28 -20.73 -18.06
N GLY A 128 -15.57 -21.00 -18.18
CA GLY A 128 -16.33 -21.74 -17.15
C GLY A 128 -16.69 -20.88 -15.92
N ARG A 129 -16.54 -19.56 -16.01
CA ARG A 129 -16.94 -18.61 -14.97
C ARG A 129 -18.11 -17.74 -15.46
N VAL A 130 -18.80 -17.13 -14.50
CA VAL A 130 -19.87 -16.18 -14.82
C VAL A 130 -19.27 -14.94 -15.48
N GLU A 131 -19.91 -14.49 -16.56
CA GLU A 131 -19.48 -13.35 -17.35
C GLU A 131 -20.50 -12.19 -17.26
N SER A 132 -19.99 -10.99 -17.28
CA SER A 132 -20.75 -9.75 -17.27
C SER A 132 -20.31 -8.90 -18.46
N ARG A 133 -21.28 -8.36 -19.20
CA ARG A 133 -21.00 -7.43 -20.31
C ARG A 133 -20.42 -6.14 -19.80
N ALA A 134 -19.85 -5.32 -20.69
CA ALA A 134 -19.45 -3.96 -20.39
C ALA A 134 -20.62 -3.17 -19.74
N PRO A 135 -20.39 -2.47 -18.61
CA PRO A 135 -21.47 -1.81 -17.88
C PRO A 135 -22.10 -0.71 -18.75
N ASN A 136 -23.41 -0.54 -18.64
CA ASN A 136 -24.13 0.50 -19.32
C ASN A 136 -24.53 1.66 -18.39
N HIS A 137 -24.55 1.41 -17.09
CA HIS A 137 -24.99 2.34 -16.08
C HIS A 137 -23.97 2.50 -14.96
N PHE A 138 -23.95 3.66 -14.31
CA PHE A 138 -23.05 3.98 -13.20
C PHE A 138 -23.06 2.92 -12.09
N ARG A 139 -24.26 2.48 -11.69
CA ARG A 139 -24.42 1.47 -10.64
C ARG A 139 -23.89 0.10 -11.06
N GLU A 140 -24.02 -0.26 -12.34
CA GLU A 140 -23.46 -1.51 -12.88
C GLU A 140 -21.94 -1.46 -12.87
N ALA A 141 -21.34 -0.32 -13.26
CA ALA A 141 -19.90 -0.12 -13.24
C ALA A 141 -19.33 -0.33 -11.83
N LEU A 142 -19.92 0.31 -10.82
CA LEU A 142 -19.51 0.13 -9.43
C LEU A 142 -19.67 -1.31 -8.93
N GLY A 143 -20.75 -1.99 -9.32
CA GLY A 143 -20.99 -3.40 -9.01
C GLY A 143 -19.95 -4.32 -9.63
N GLN A 144 -19.57 -4.10 -10.88
CA GLN A 144 -18.51 -4.86 -11.55
C GLN A 144 -17.14 -4.60 -10.92
N MET A 145 -16.83 -3.35 -10.56
CA MET A 145 -15.59 -3.01 -9.87
C MET A 145 -15.48 -3.74 -8.52
N ALA A 146 -16.56 -3.77 -7.73
CA ALA A 146 -16.55 -4.49 -6.45
C ALA A 146 -16.33 -5.99 -6.63
N ASN A 147 -17.00 -6.61 -7.60
CA ASN A 147 -16.81 -8.02 -7.93
C ASN A 147 -15.40 -8.31 -8.45
N PHE A 148 -14.88 -7.45 -9.32
CA PHE A 148 -13.53 -7.56 -9.87
C PHE A 148 -12.50 -7.54 -8.73
N LEU A 149 -12.50 -6.52 -7.90
CA LEU A 149 -11.56 -6.37 -6.78
C LEU A 149 -11.66 -7.53 -5.78
N GLY A 150 -12.89 -7.99 -5.47
CA GLY A 150 -13.11 -9.12 -4.59
C GLY A 150 -12.58 -10.45 -5.14
N ILE A 151 -12.63 -10.66 -6.45
CA ILE A 151 -12.14 -11.88 -7.10
C ILE A 151 -10.63 -11.83 -7.27
N LEU A 152 -10.09 -10.72 -7.77
CA LEU A 152 -8.65 -10.56 -8.00
C LEU A 152 -7.84 -10.63 -6.70
N GLN A 153 -8.42 -10.27 -5.57
CA GLN A 153 -7.82 -10.51 -4.25
C GLN A 153 -7.53 -12.00 -3.99
N SER A 154 -8.23 -12.91 -4.66
CA SER A 154 -7.94 -14.34 -4.54
C SER A 154 -6.74 -14.80 -5.38
N GLU A 155 -6.23 -13.95 -6.27
CA GLU A 155 -5.07 -14.21 -7.11
C GLU A 155 -3.87 -13.32 -6.78
N TRP A 156 -3.99 -12.42 -5.78
CA TRP A 156 -2.94 -11.50 -5.34
C TRP A 156 -2.89 -11.43 -3.81
N ALA A 157 -1.70 -11.26 -3.26
CA ALA A 157 -1.50 -11.23 -1.81
C ALA A 157 -1.96 -9.92 -1.17
N GLY A 158 -1.57 -8.79 -1.76
CA GLY A 158 -1.78 -7.47 -1.21
C GLY A 158 -2.82 -6.64 -1.95
N ALA A 159 -2.60 -5.34 -2.01
CA ALA A 159 -3.57 -4.38 -2.48
C ALA A 159 -3.90 -4.50 -3.98
N GLN A 160 -5.16 -4.24 -4.30
CA GLN A 160 -5.70 -4.10 -5.63
C GLN A 160 -6.14 -2.65 -5.85
N ALA A 161 -5.79 -2.04 -6.98
CA ALA A 161 -6.05 -0.63 -7.21
C ALA A 161 -6.67 -0.34 -8.58
N PHE A 162 -7.54 0.67 -8.61
CA PHE A 162 -7.94 1.35 -9.83
C PHE A 162 -7.50 2.81 -9.78
N SER A 163 -6.89 3.30 -10.86
CA SER A 163 -6.58 4.73 -11.02
C SER A 163 -7.71 5.49 -11.69
N SER A 164 -7.69 6.83 -11.52
CA SER A 164 -8.62 7.75 -12.18
C SER A 164 -10.10 7.39 -11.97
N PHE A 165 -10.44 7.00 -10.74
CA PHE A 165 -11.78 6.53 -10.36
C PHE A 165 -12.88 7.53 -10.73
N ASP A 166 -12.71 8.78 -10.36
CA ASP A 166 -13.65 9.86 -10.62
C ASP A 166 -13.73 10.21 -12.10
N THR A 167 -12.58 10.27 -12.80
CA THR A 167 -12.53 10.59 -14.23
C THR A 167 -13.26 9.56 -15.09
N TYR A 168 -12.94 8.27 -14.89
CA TYR A 168 -13.54 7.21 -15.73
C TYR A 168 -15.03 6.98 -15.46
N LEU A 169 -15.50 7.26 -14.25
CA LEU A 169 -16.90 7.05 -13.88
C LEU A 169 -17.83 8.24 -14.19
N ALA A 170 -17.28 9.45 -14.32
CA ALA A 170 -18.05 10.66 -14.55
C ALA A 170 -18.96 10.61 -15.79
N PRO A 171 -18.55 10.06 -16.95
CA PRO A 171 -19.42 9.94 -18.11
C PRO A 171 -20.70 9.12 -17.87
N TYR A 172 -20.64 8.11 -17.00
CA TYR A 172 -21.81 7.30 -16.64
C TYR A 172 -22.82 8.10 -15.81
N VAL A 173 -22.34 8.94 -14.90
CA VAL A 173 -23.21 9.83 -14.11
C VAL A 173 -23.98 10.80 -15.01
N PHE A 174 -23.27 11.41 -15.98
CA PHE A 174 -23.87 12.28 -16.98
C PHE A 174 -24.90 11.54 -17.83
N LYS A 175 -24.53 10.38 -18.39
CA LYS A 175 -25.38 9.55 -19.24
C LYS A 175 -26.68 9.14 -18.55
N ASP A 176 -26.57 8.74 -17.29
CA ASP A 176 -27.71 8.25 -16.50
C ASP A 176 -28.53 9.39 -15.87
N LYS A 177 -28.15 10.66 -16.08
CA LYS A 177 -28.83 11.86 -15.50
C LYS A 177 -29.04 11.75 -13.99
N LEU A 178 -28.01 11.22 -13.26
CA LEU A 178 -28.19 10.88 -11.85
C LEU A 178 -28.25 12.12 -10.96
N SER A 179 -29.22 12.14 -10.06
CA SER A 179 -29.22 13.07 -8.94
C SER A 179 -28.11 12.75 -7.95
N PHE A 180 -27.64 13.74 -7.18
CA PHE A 180 -26.65 13.55 -6.14
C PHE A 180 -27.03 12.44 -5.14
N LYS A 181 -28.32 12.35 -4.78
CA LYS A 181 -28.84 11.31 -3.87
C LYS A 181 -28.63 9.88 -4.43
N GLU A 182 -28.83 9.70 -5.73
CA GLU A 182 -28.63 8.42 -6.41
C GLU A 182 -27.16 8.06 -6.50
N ILE A 183 -26.30 9.03 -6.85
CA ILE A 183 -24.84 8.87 -6.86
C ILE A 183 -24.35 8.44 -5.47
N LYS A 184 -24.72 9.19 -4.42
CA LYS A 184 -24.33 8.90 -3.04
C LYS A 184 -24.80 7.51 -2.59
N LYS A 185 -26.02 7.09 -2.97
CA LYS A 185 -26.53 5.76 -2.67
C LYS A 185 -25.73 4.66 -3.37
N ALA A 186 -25.34 4.86 -4.61
CA ALA A 186 -24.54 3.91 -5.37
C ALA A 186 -23.11 3.80 -4.79
N ILE A 187 -22.46 4.92 -4.52
CA ILE A 187 -21.15 4.98 -3.87
C ILE A 187 -21.18 4.30 -2.49
N ARG A 188 -22.20 4.56 -1.68
CA ARG A 188 -22.35 3.90 -0.37
C ARG A 188 -22.43 2.38 -0.52
N SER A 189 -23.20 1.89 -1.48
CA SER A 189 -23.27 0.44 -1.74
C SER A 189 -21.94 -0.14 -2.16
N PHE A 190 -21.18 0.57 -3.00
CA PHE A 190 -19.85 0.18 -3.41
C PHE A 190 -18.87 0.09 -2.21
N VAL A 191 -18.81 1.14 -1.38
CA VAL A 191 -17.97 1.18 -0.19
C VAL A 191 -18.31 0.03 0.78
N TYR A 192 -19.61 -0.21 1.04
CA TYR A 192 -20.02 -1.34 1.87
C TYR A 192 -19.53 -2.68 1.32
N ASN A 193 -19.67 -2.91 0.01
CA ASN A 193 -19.24 -4.16 -0.62
C ASN A 193 -17.73 -4.40 -0.49
N LEU A 194 -16.92 -3.34 -0.46
CA LEU A 194 -15.47 -3.44 -0.27
C LEU A 194 -15.05 -3.64 1.20
N ASN A 195 -15.94 -3.41 2.15
CA ASN A 195 -15.67 -3.62 3.58
C ASN A 195 -16.26 -4.94 4.13
N VAL A 196 -16.95 -5.71 3.30
CA VAL A 196 -17.46 -7.04 3.67
C VAL A 196 -16.35 -8.08 3.51
N PRO A 197 -16.08 -8.93 4.52
CA PRO A 197 -15.13 -10.03 4.41
C PRO A 197 -15.56 -11.01 3.29
N ALA A 198 -14.88 -10.98 2.15
CA ALA A 198 -15.26 -11.74 0.97
C ALA A 198 -14.40 -12.98 0.75
N ARG A 199 -13.10 -12.92 1.04
CA ARG A 199 -12.14 -14.00 0.85
C ARG A 199 -11.58 -14.46 2.19
N TRP A 200 -11.86 -15.70 2.58
CA TRP A 200 -11.26 -16.32 3.78
C TRP A 200 -11.27 -15.41 5.02
N GLY A 201 -12.35 -14.66 5.20
CA GLY A 201 -12.50 -13.71 6.30
C GLY A 201 -11.74 -12.38 6.13
N GLN A 202 -11.29 -12.08 4.92
CA GLN A 202 -10.62 -10.82 4.56
C GLN A 202 -11.53 -9.92 3.73
N SER A 203 -11.55 -8.64 4.06
CA SER A 203 -12.09 -7.61 3.15
C SER A 203 -11.09 -7.35 2.02
N PRO A 204 -11.54 -7.02 0.79
CA PRO A 204 -10.64 -6.67 -0.30
C PRO A 204 -9.76 -5.47 0.08
N PHE A 205 -8.45 -5.68 0.12
CA PHE A 205 -7.51 -4.58 0.33
C PHE A 205 -7.45 -3.75 -0.96
N THR A 206 -8.13 -2.62 -0.96
CA THR A 206 -8.38 -1.85 -2.17
C THR A 206 -7.94 -0.40 -2.04
N ASN A 207 -7.41 0.13 -3.13
CA ASN A 207 -7.07 1.53 -3.29
C ASN A 207 -7.74 2.10 -4.54
N ILE A 208 -8.18 3.34 -4.48
CA ILE A 208 -8.61 4.11 -5.64
C ILE A 208 -7.79 5.40 -5.71
N THR A 209 -7.43 5.81 -6.92
CA THR A 209 -6.88 7.15 -7.09
C THR A 209 -7.94 8.09 -7.62
N ILE A 210 -7.91 9.30 -7.12
CA ILE A 210 -8.83 10.40 -7.42
C ILE A 210 -8.01 11.50 -8.08
N ASP A 211 -8.38 11.85 -9.30
CA ASP A 211 -7.69 12.88 -10.07
C ASP A 211 -8.08 14.30 -9.63
N TRP A 212 -9.29 14.47 -9.12
CA TRP A 212 -9.92 15.73 -8.69
C TRP A 212 -10.20 16.71 -9.84
N THR A 213 -9.26 16.87 -10.75
CA THR A 213 -9.41 17.58 -12.03
C THR A 213 -9.12 16.63 -13.17
N VAL A 214 -9.77 16.82 -14.31
CA VAL A 214 -9.57 15.94 -15.47
C VAL A 214 -8.10 15.97 -15.91
N PRO A 215 -7.38 14.82 -15.89
CA PRO A 215 -5.97 14.78 -16.25
C PRO A 215 -5.71 15.21 -17.70
N THR A 216 -4.60 15.90 -17.92
CA THR A 216 -4.23 16.44 -19.23
C THR A 216 -4.15 15.37 -20.33
N ASP A 217 -3.69 14.13 -19.98
CA ASP A 217 -3.60 13.04 -20.94
C ASP A 217 -4.95 12.36 -21.25
N LEU A 218 -5.94 12.50 -20.36
CA LEU A 218 -7.28 11.95 -20.55
C LEU A 218 -8.28 12.95 -21.13
N LYS A 219 -8.05 14.25 -20.95
CA LYS A 219 -9.05 15.29 -21.29
C LYS A 219 -9.59 15.21 -22.71
N ASP A 220 -8.75 14.86 -23.69
CA ASP A 220 -9.12 14.78 -25.10
C ASP A 220 -9.42 13.33 -25.55
N GLN A 221 -9.41 12.35 -24.64
CA GLN A 221 -9.82 10.99 -24.91
C GLN A 221 -11.33 10.82 -24.75
N THR A 222 -11.88 9.86 -25.47
CA THR A 222 -13.30 9.54 -25.43
C THR A 222 -13.61 8.40 -24.46
N PRO A 223 -14.72 8.48 -23.70
CA PRO A 223 -15.18 7.33 -22.93
C PRO A 223 -15.69 6.24 -23.87
N THR A 224 -15.24 5.01 -23.67
CA THR A 224 -15.59 3.88 -24.54
C THR A 224 -16.34 2.78 -23.80
N ARG A 225 -17.15 2.03 -24.57
CA ARG A 225 -17.86 0.83 -24.16
C ARG A 225 -18.00 -0.10 -25.38
N ASN A 226 -17.51 -1.34 -25.26
CA ASN A 226 -17.42 -2.29 -26.40
C ASN A 226 -16.70 -1.69 -27.61
N GLN A 227 -15.59 -0.97 -27.38
CA GLN A 227 -14.76 -0.32 -28.41
C GLN A 227 -15.50 0.77 -29.21
N LYS A 228 -16.70 1.20 -28.77
CA LYS A 228 -17.45 2.31 -29.31
C LYS A 228 -17.49 3.45 -28.28
N HIS A 229 -17.85 4.65 -28.73
CA HIS A 229 -18.12 5.74 -27.80
C HIS A 229 -19.25 5.36 -26.82
N LEU A 230 -19.14 5.72 -25.53
CA LEU A 230 -20.15 5.38 -24.51
C LEU A 230 -21.56 5.87 -24.86
N PHE A 231 -21.64 6.95 -25.62
CA PHE A 231 -22.89 7.56 -26.06
C PHE A 231 -23.31 7.14 -27.47
N SER A 232 -22.63 6.13 -28.09
CA SER A 232 -23.05 5.60 -29.37
C SER A 232 -24.50 5.12 -29.31
N GLU A 233 -25.26 5.50 -30.29
CA GLU A 233 -26.68 5.13 -30.41
C GLU A 233 -27.58 5.82 -29.33
N LEU A 234 -27.07 6.82 -28.58
CA LEU A 234 -27.87 7.58 -27.64
C LEU A 234 -28.34 8.89 -28.28
N GLU A 235 -29.63 8.95 -28.62
CA GLU A 235 -30.30 10.17 -29.08
C GLU A 235 -31.03 10.80 -27.89
N ASP A 236 -30.40 11.79 -27.23
CA ASP A 236 -30.95 12.50 -26.08
C ASP A 236 -30.70 14.01 -26.25
N GLU A 237 -31.73 14.72 -26.67
CA GLU A 237 -31.67 16.16 -26.94
C GLU A 237 -31.39 16.98 -25.67
N GLU A 238 -31.88 16.54 -24.52
CA GLU A 238 -31.63 17.21 -23.23
C GLU A 238 -30.16 17.11 -22.82
N LEU A 239 -29.56 15.92 -22.91
CA LEU A 239 -28.13 15.72 -22.66
C LEU A 239 -27.29 16.51 -23.67
N LEU A 240 -27.69 16.53 -24.95
CA LEU A 240 -26.96 17.28 -25.98
C LEU A 240 -27.02 18.79 -25.70
N LYS A 241 -28.16 19.28 -25.22
CA LYS A 241 -28.29 20.69 -24.81
C LYS A 241 -27.35 21.02 -23.66
N ILE A 242 -27.33 20.18 -22.61
CA ILE A 242 -26.41 20.36 -21.47
C ILE A 242 -24.95 20.30 -21.94
N ALA A 243 -24.59 19.34 -22.81
CA ALA A 243 -23.25 19.24 -23.37
C ALA A 243 -22.84 20.51 -24.13
N ARG A 244 -23.72 21.08 -24.94
CA ARG A 244 -23.49 22.34 -25.67
C ARG A 244 -23.38 23.57 -24.78
N GLU A 245 -24.04 23.59 -23.65
CA GLU A 245 -23.87 24.65 -22.64
C GLU A 245 -22.46 24.65 -22.05
N ARG A 246 -21.80 23.49 -22.04
CA ARG A 246 -20.38 23.32 -21.59
C ARG A 246 -19.36 23.58 -22.69
N ASP A 247 -19.72 23.20 -23.92
CA ASP A 247 -18.87 23.37 -25.11
C ASP A 247 -19.74 23.51 -26.35
N GLU A 248 -19.93 24.76 -26.83
CA GLU A 248 -20.76 25.09 -27.97
C GLU A 248 -20.32 24.42 -29.29
N SER A 249 -19.08 23.95 -29.36
CA SER A 249 -18.54 23.27 -30.53
C SER A 249 -19.03 21.83 -30.72
N LEU A 250 -19.68 21.24 -29.70
CA LEU A 250 -20.15 19.86 -29.74
C LEU A 250 -21.31 19.69 -30.74
N ARG A 251 -21.12 18.78 -31.68
CA ARG A 251 -22.12 18.44 -32.70
C ARG A 251 -23.05 17.31 -32.27
N SER A 252 -22.52 16.35 -31.50
CA SER A 252 -23.27 15.20 -31.00
C SER A 252 -22.69 14.80 -29.63
N LEU A 253 -23.41 13.93 -28.91
CA LEU A 253 -22.89 13.33 -27.65
C LEU A 253 -21.63 12.48 -27.89
N GLU A 254 -21.50 11.88 -29.06
CA GLU A 254 -20.29 11.12 -29.44
C GLU A 254 -19.04 11.98 -29.67
N SER A 255 -19.18 13.30 -29.71
CA SER A 255 -18.02 14.21 -29.78
C SER A 255 -17.50 14.63 -28.40
N MET A 256 -18.15 14.18 -27.31
CA MET A 256 -17.68 14.45 -25.94
C MET A 256 -16.42 13.64 -25.59
N THR A 257 -15.53 14.28 -24.86
CA THR A 257 -14.33 13.70 -24.28
C THR A 257 -14.36 13.87 -22.77
N TYR A 258 -13.39 13.33 -22.04
CA TYR A 258 -13.41 13.43 -20.57
C TYR A 258 -13.43 14.87 -20.05
N LYS A 259 -12.94 15.86 -20.80
CA LYS A 259 -12.90 17.28 -20.36
C LYS A 259 -14.27 17.88 -20.04
N GLN A 260 -15.36 17.36 -20.63
CA GLN A 260 -16.70 17.88 -20.38
C GLN A 260 -17.35 17.36 -19.10
N PHE A 261 -16.75 16.36 -18.40
CA PHE A 261 -17.38 15.68 -17.27
C PHE A 261 -16.87 16.11 -15.88
N GLN A 262 -16.17 17.24 -15.79
CA GLN A 262 -15.71 17.77 -14.50
C GLN A 262 -16.87 17.97 -13.47
N PRO A 263 -18.08 18.43 -13.84
CA PRO A 263 -19.18 18.54 -12.89
C PRO A 263 -19.58 17.19 -12.27
N GLU A 264 -19.58 16.12 -13.05
CA GLU A 264 -19.90 14.78 -12.58
C GLU A 264 -18.80 14.19 -11.70
N MET A 265 -17.52 14.47 -12.02
CA MET A 265 -16.39 14.14 -11.13
C MET A 265 -16.59 14.79 -9.75
N ASN A 266 -16.98 16.07 -9.72
CA ASN A 266 -17.23 16.79 -8.48
C ASN A 266 -18.35 16.13 -7.66
N LEU A 267 -19.42 15.66 -8.30
CA LEU A 267 -20.52 14.94 -7.63
C LEU A 267 -20.08 13.58 -7.07
N ILE A 268 -19.25 12.84 -7.81
CA ILE A 268 -18.69 11.56 -7.37
C ILE A 268 -17.78 11.78 -6.15
N ASN A 269 -16.87 12.74 -6.23
CA ASN A 269 -15.91 13.04 -5.17
C ASN A 269 -16.63 13.50 -3.89
N ARG A 270 -17.61 14.38 -4.01
CA ARG A 270 -18.47 14.79 -2.90
C ARG A 270 -19.17 13.58 -2.28
N ALA A 271 -19.83 12.75 -3.09
CA ALA A 271 -20.56 11.59 -2.60
C ALA A 271 -19.63 10.61 -1.88
N TYR A 272 -18.44 10.37 -2.42
CA TYR A 272 -17.43 9.51 -1.83
C TYR A 272 -17.00 10.02 -0.45
N TYR A 273 -16.60 11.27 -0.34
CA TYR A 273 -16.11 11.84 0.92
C TYR A 273 -17.24 12.00 1.95
N GLU A 274 -18.46 12.29 1.56
CA GLU A 274 -19.59 12.25 2.48
C GLU A 274 -19.83 10.86 3.04
N VAL A 275 -19.79 9.81 2.21
CA VAL A 275 -19.95 8.42 2.65
C VAL A 275 -18.82 7.99 3.59
N MET A 276 -17.57 8.30 3.26
CA MET A 276 -16.41 7.95 4.09
C MET A 276 -16.42 8.70 5.43
N THR A 277 -16.92 9.92 5.47
CA THR A 277 -17.03 10.74 6.68
C THR A 277 -18.17 10.29 7.59
N GLU A 278 -19.29 9.85 7.02
CA GLU A 278 -20.45 9.34 7.76
C GLU A 278 -20.15 7.98 8.41
N GLY A 279 -19.31 7.16 7.78
CA GLY A 279 -19.01 5.81 8.24
C GLY A 279 -20.19 4.83 8.09
N ASP A 280 -20.11 3.72 8.83
CA ASP A 280 -21.16 2.71 8.87
C ASP A 280 -22.38 3.15 9.72
N LYS A 281 -23.34 2.25 9.94
CA LYS A 281 -24.53 2.53 10.74
C LYS A 281 -24.21 3.01 12.16
N SER A 282 -23.06 2.61 12.70
CA SER A 282 -22.61 2.96 14.05
C SER A 282 -21.65 4.16 14.05
N GLY A 283 -21.38 4.75 12.88
CA GLY A 283 -20.43 5.84 12.69
C GLY A 283 -18.96 5.39 12.70
N GLN A 284 -18.69 4.08 12.55
CA GLN A 284 -17.33 3.59 12.42
C GLN A 284 -16.79 3.91 11.01
N PRO A 285 -15.55 4.42 10.90
CA PRO A 285 -14.94 4.71 9.61
C PRO A 285 -14.81 3.44 8.76
N PHE A 286 -15.01 3.58 7.45
CA PHE A 286 -14.68 2.53 6.50
C PHE A 286 -13.17 2.46 6.28
N THR A 287 -12.63 1.23 6.21
CA THR A 287 -11.22 1.00 5.91
C THR A 287 -10.92 1.12 4.42
N PHE A 288 -11.84 0.65 3.58
CA PHE A 288 -11.67 0.57 2.13
C PHE A 288 -12.80 1.27 1.35
N PRO A 289 -12.52 1.67 0.11
CA PRO A 289 -11.19 1.77 -0.53
C PRO A 289 -10.36 2.91 0.07
N ILE A 290 -9.03 2.73 0.11
CA ILE A 290 -8.11 3.80 0.53
C ILE A 290 -8.02 4.82 -0.62
N PRO A 291 -8.32 6.11 -0.39
CA PRO A 291 -8.23 7.12 -1.43
C PRO A 291 -6.83 7.73 -1.51
N THR A 292 -6.28 7.79 -2.72
CA THR A 292 -5.12 8.62 -3.05
C THR A 292 -5.56 9.78 -3.91
N VAL A 293 -5.35 10.99 -3.46
CA VAL A 293 -5.67 12.21 -4.21
C VAL A 293 -4.42 12.68 -4.93
N ASN A 294 -4.49 12.78 -6.25
CA ASN A 294 -3.41 13.29 -7.07
C ASN A 294 -3.36 14.81 -7.00
N ILE A 295 -2.32 15.37 -6.39
CA ILE A 295 -2.11 16.81 -6.35
C ILE A 295 -1.14 17.21 -7.46
N THR A 296 -1.69 17.87 -8.47
CA THR A 296 -0.96 18.46 -9.59
C THR A 296 -1.01 19.98 -9.51
N GLU A 297 -0.30 20.69 -10.40
CA GLU A 297 -0.40 22.16 -10.53
C GLU A 297 -1.84 22.62 -10.84
N GLU A 298 -2.64 21.77 -11.48
CA GLU A 298 -4.02 22.04 -11.87
C GLU A 298 -5.05 21.74 -10.75
N PHE A 299 -4.59 21.31 -9.55
CA PHE A 299 -5.50 20.96 -8.46
C PHE A 299 -6.28 22.19 -7.98
N ASP A 300 -7.61 22.06 -7.97
CA ASP A 300 -8.51 23.13 -7.55
C ASP A 300 -8.62 23.21 -6.02
N TRP A 301 -7.77 24.05 -5.42
CA TRP A 301 -7.73 24.30 -3.97
C TRP A 301 -8.96 24.98 -3.41
N HIS A 302 -9.81 25.58 -4.24
CA HIS A 302 -10.95 26.39 -3.84
C HIS A 302 -12.27 25.93 -4.49
N GLY A 303 -12.26 24.76 -5.10
CA GLY A 303 -13.44 24.16 -5.71
C GLY A 303 -14.55 23.85 -4.72
N GLU A 304 -15.75 23.72 -5.23
CA GLU A 304 -16.98 23.53 -4.44
C GLU A 304 -16.89 22.36 -3.44
N ASN A 305 -16.13 21.30 -3.78
CA ASN A 305 -16.04 20.09 -2.95
C ASN A 305 -14.73 19.98 -2.18
N THR A 306 -13.83 20.95 -2.30
CA THR A 306 -12.53 20.88 -1.65
C THR A 306 -12.65 20.91 -0.12
N ASP A 307 -13.66 21.58 0.41
CA ASP A 307 -13.93 21.63 1.85
C ASP A 307 -14.25 20.24 2.41
N ILE A 308 -15.08 19.44 1.72
CA ILE A 308 -15.45 18.09 2.21
C ILE A 308 -14.25 17.12 2.24
N LEU A 309 -13.31 17.23 1.29
CA LEU A 309 -12.05 16.48 1.33
C LEU A 309 -11.26 16.79 2.59
N PHE A 310 -11.11 18.08 2.91
CA PHE A 310 -10.33 18.49 4.07
C PHE A 310 -11.08 18.35 5.39
N GLU A 311 -12.42 18.39 5.41
CA GLU A 311 -13.22 17.97 6.56
C GLU A 311 -13.04 16.49 6.88
N ASN A 312 -13.07 15.62 5.85
CA ASN A 312 -12.80 14.20 6.01
C ASN A 312 -11.37 13.97 6.53
N THR A 313 -10.39 14.67 5.97
CA THR A 313 -8.99 14.55 6.40
C THR A 313 -8.83 15.00 7.86
N ALA A 314 -9.45 16.11 8.26
CA ALA A 314 -9.40 16.59 9.64
C ALA A 314 -10.06 15.63 10.64
N LYS A 315 -11.13 14.94 10.21
CA LYS A 315 -11.96 14.12 11.11
C LYS A 315 -11.52 12.66 11.15
N ILE A 316 -11.16 12.09 10.00
CA ILE A 316 -10.90 10.66 9.82
C ILE A 316 -9.43 10.39 9.47
N GLY A 317 -8.78 11.28 8.69
CA GLY A 317 -7.41 11.11 8.24
C GLY A 317 -7.25 9.98 7.20
N SER A 318 -8.30 9.65 6.44
CA SER A 318 -8.28 8.54 5.48
C SER A 318 -7.60 8.88 4.16
N SER A 319 -7.42 10.17 3.85
CA SER A 319 -6.89 10.62 2.56
C SER A 319 -5.39 10.67 2.53
N TYR A 320 -4.84 10.19 1.43
CA TYR A 320 -3.44 10.28 1.08
C TYR A 320 -3.27 11.26 -0.09
N PHE A 321 -2.24 12.09 -0.01
CA PHE A 321 -1.96 13.13 -1.01
C PHE A 321 -0.67 12.79 -1.75
N GLN A 322 -0.78 12.53 -3.05
CA GLN A 322 0.34 12.29 -3.95
C GLN A 322 0.84 13.63 -4.48
N ASN A 323 2.07 13.97 -4.17
CA ASN A 323 2.68 15.25 -4.53
C ASN A 323 3.39 15.18 -5.88
N PHE A 324 2.72 15.61 -6.94
CA PHE A 324 3.35 15.76 -8.25
C PHE A 324 3.90 17.16 -8.50
N VAL A 325 3.63 18.13 -7.64
CA VAL A 325 4.17 19.50 -7.69
C VAL A 325 5.62 19.50 -7.21
N GLY A 326 5.91 18.82 -6.12
CA GLY A 326 7.26 18.76 -5.52
C GLY A 326 8.33 18.17 -6.45
N SER A 327 7.94 17.34 -7.43
CA SER A 327 8.86 16.79 -8.43
C SER A 327 9.42 17.82 -9.41
N GLN A 328 8.84 19.02 -9.45
CA GLN A 328 9.30 20.12 -10.32
C GLN A 328 10.68 20.67 -9.92
N TYR A 329 11.18 20.29 -8.75
CA TYR A 329 12.45 20.79 -8.22
C TYR A 329 13.36 19.66 -7.76
N VAL A 330 14.67 19.83 -7.98
CA VAL A 330 15.73 18.96 -7.43
C VAL A 330 16.76 19.82 -6.70
N ARG A 331 17.51 19.23 -5.76
CA ARG A 331 18.66 19.91 -5.17
C ARG A 331 19.90 19.72 -6.03
N ASN A 332 20.56 20.83 -6.37
CA ASN A 332 21.86 20.80 -7.03
C ASN A 332 22.98 20.43 -6.04
N GLU A 333 24.22 20.33 -6.52
CA GLU A 333 25.40 20.00 -5.72
C GLU A 333 25.66 21.00 -4.56
N LYS A 334 25.11 22.22 -4.65
CA LYS A 334 25.20 23.24 -3.60
C LYS A 334 24.05 23.17 -2.58
N GLY A 335 23.12 22.23 -2.75
CA GLY A 335 21.93 22.09 -1.92
C GLY A 335 20.79 23.07 -2.24
N GLU A 336 20.89 23.83 -3.34
CA GLU A 336 19.87 24.77 -3.78
C GLU A 336 18.78 24.05 -4.60
N LEU A 337 17.52 24.44 -4.41
CA LEU A 337 16.42 23.95 -5.24
C LEU A 337 16.48 24.59 -6.63
N VAL A 338 16.64 23.75 -7.64
CA VAL A 338 16.64 24.15 -9.04
C VAL A 338 15.54 23.43 -9.81
N PRO A 339 15.02 23.98 -10.92
CA PRO A 339 14.04 23.28 -11.75
C PRO A 339 14.55 21.91 -12.18
N ASN A 340 13.68 20.91 -12.12
CA ASN A 340 13.96 19.56 -12.55
C ASN A 340 13.56 19.39 -14.02
N GLU A 341 14.51 19.23 -14.91
CA GLU A 341 14.25 19.01 -16.34
C GLU A 341 13.51 17.68 -16.61
N GLU A 342 13.67 16.72 -15.71
CA GLU A 342 12.99 15.42 -15.75
C GLU A 342 11.66 15.42 -14.96
N ALA A 343 11.19 16.58 -14.52
CA ALA A 343 9.96 16.72 -13.75
C ALA A 343 8.77 16.02 -14.40
N TYR A 344 7.93 15.46 -13.56
CA TYR A 344 6.67 14.90 -14.02
C TYR A 344 5.76 16.00 -14.55
N LYS A 345 5.19 15.79 -15.73
CA LYS A 345 4.11 16.62 -16.24
C LYS A 345 2.77 15.99 -15.84
N PRO A 346 1.71 16.80 -15.63
CA PRO A 346 0.41 16.28 -15.17
C PRO A 346 -0.14 15.10 -15.99
N GLY A 347 0.10 15.04 -17.28
CA GLY A 347 -0.32 13.92 -18.13
C GLY A 347 0.60 12.71 -18.16
N HIS A 348 1.71 12.71 -17.41
CA HIS A 348 2.69 11.61 -17.44
C HIS A 348 2.76 10.83 -16.14
N VAL A 349 1.87 11.08 -15.20
CA VAL A 349 1.92 10.48 -13.88
C VAL A 349 0.61 9.78 -13.54
N ARG A 350 0.74 8.65 -12.85
CA ARG A 350 -0.35 7.94 -12.21
C ARG A 350 0.13 7.42 -10.87
N SER A 351 -0.79 7.31 -9.95
CA SER A 351 -0.56 6.61 -8.69
C SER A 351 -1.21 5.25 -8.77
N MET A 352 -0.55 4.26 -8.18
CA MET A 352 -1.09 2.93 -8.02
C MET A 352 -0.99 2.47 -6.56
N CYS A 353 -1.56 1.34 -6.25
CA CYS A 353 -1.49 0.72 -4.93
C CYS A 353 -0.08 0.81 -4.35
N CYS A 354 0.03 0.82 -3.02
CA CYS A 354 1.31 0.90 -2.31
C CYS A 354 2.09 2.22 -2.55
N ARG A 355 1.40 3.30 -2.91
CA ARG A 355 1.99 4.66 -3.05
C ARG A 355 3.02 4.77 -4.17
N LEU A 356 2.96 3.87 -5.14
CA LEU A 356 3.86 3.85 -6.27
C LEU A 356 3.57 5.01 -7.21
N GLN A 357 4.56 5.88 -7.42
CA GLN A 357 4.54 6.88 -8.50
C GLN A 357 4.99 6.23 -9.80
N LEU A 358 4.19 6.39 -10.82
CA LEU A 358 4.47 5.83 -12.14
C LEU A 358 4.85 6.94 -13.11
N ASP A 359 6.04 6.83 -13.69
CA ASP A 359 6.39 7.60 -14.88
C ASP A 359 5.90 6.85 -16.12
N LEU A 360 4.81 7.34 -16.70
CA LEU A 360 4.23 6.74 -17.89
C LEU A 360 5.17 6.75 -19.08
N ARG A 361 6.11 7.71 -19.16
CA ARG A 361 7.10 7.79 -20.25
C ARG A 361 8.02 6.58 -20.25
N GLU A 362 8.46 6.14 -19.07
CA GLU A 362 9.34 4.97 -18.95
C GLU A 362 8.56 3.65 -19.17
N LEU A 363 7.35 3.54 -18.65
CA LEU A 363 6.51 2.37 -18.86
C LEU A 363 6.11 2.19 -20.33
N LEU A 364 5.78 3.27 -21.02
CA LEU A 364 5.41 3.24 -22.45
C LEU A 364 6.59 2.85 -23.35
N LYS A 365 7.83 3.22 -23.01
CA LYS A 365 9.04 2.82 -23.75
C LYS A 365 9.25 1.29 -23.74
N ARG A 366 8.76 0.59 -22.73
CA ARG A 366 8.95 -0.87 -22.57
C ARG A 366 7.98 -1.73 -23.38
N GLY A 367 7.23 -1.16 -24.30
CA GLY A 367 6.50 -1.92 -25.34
C GLY A 367 5.16 -2.51 -24.92
N GLY A 368 4.53 -1.96 -23.90
CA GLY A 368 3.14 -2.29 -23.56
C GLY A 368 2.14 -1.50 -24.42
N GLY A 369 2.32 -1.45 -25.72
CA GLY A 369 1.62 -0.62 -26.68
C GLY A 369 0.15 -0.33 -26.40
N LEU A 370 -0.35 0.79 -26.87
CA LEU A 370 -1.73 1.26 -26.99
C LEU A 370 -2.68 0.95 -25.80
N PHE A 371 -3.14 1.99 -25.11
CA PHE A 371 -4.29 2.01 -24.21
C PHE A 371 -4.20 1.19 -22.91
N GLY A 372 -3.98 1.86 -21.79
CA GLY A 372 -4.11 1.29 -20.44
C GLY A 372 -2.91 0.51 -19.89
N SER A 373 -1.83 0.31 -20.65
CA SER A 373 -0.64 -0.43 -20.20
C SER A 373 0.11 0.23 -19.03
N ALA A 374 0.02 1.52 -18.90
CA ALA A 374 0.60 2.26 -17.80
C ALA A 374 -0.16 2.07 -16.46
N GLU A 375 -1.41 1.65 -16.52
CA GLU A 375 -2.24 1.36 -15.36
C GLU A 375 -2.05 -0.09 -14.87
N MET A 376 -1.58 -1.00 -15.74
CA MET A 376 -1.38 -2.43 -15.47
C MET A 376 0.01 -2.68 -14.88
N THR A 377 0.25 -2.22 -13.67
CA THR A 377 1.53 -2.32 -12.99
C THR A 377 1.31 -2.62 -11.51
N GLY A 378 2.39 -2.98 -10.82
CA GLY A 378 2.33 -3.33 -9.41
C GLY A 378 3.68 -3.83 -8.91
N SER A 379 3.67 -4.69 -7.91
CA SER A 379 4.87 -5.34 -7.38
C SER A 379 4.70 -6.85 -7.38
N ILE A 380 5.72 -7.55 -7.88
CA ILE A 380 5.75 -9.01 -7.86
C ILE A 380 6.07 -9.57 -6.48
N GLY A 381 6.83 -8.83 -5.70
CA GLY A 381 7.22 -9.20 -4.34
C GLY A 381 8.04 -8.13 -3.67
N VAL A 382 8.09 -8.22 -2.35
CA VAL A 382 8.82 -7.28 -1.48
C VAL A 382 9.75 -8.05 -0.55
N VAL A 383 10.98 -7.54 -0.41
CA VAL A 383 11.95 -7.99 0.60
C VAL A 383 12.40 -6.77 1.39
N THR A 384 12.26 -6.82 2.73
CA THR A 384 12.65 -5.72 3.61
C THR A 384 13.88 -6.10 4.42
N ILE A 385 14.93 -5.28 4.38
CA ILE A 385 16.20 -5.51 5.08
C ILE A 385 16.12 -4.97 6.51
N ASN A 386 16.65 -5.74 7.47
CA ASN A 386 16.77 -5.35 8.87
C ASN A 386 18.03 -4.47 9.09
N MET A 387 17.83 -3.16 8.99
CA MET A 387 18.95 -2.21 9.12
C MET A 387 19.43 -2.08 10.56
N ALA A 388 18.54 -2.19 11.55
CA ALA A 388 18.92 -2.10 12.97
C ALA A 388 19.97 -3.15 13.35
N ARG A 389 19.79 -4.39 12.91
CA ARG A 389 20.78 -5.48 13.13
C ARG A 389 22.12 -5.18 12.45
N LEU A 390 22.09 -4.62 11.23
CA LEU A 390 23.33 -4.23 10.55
C LEU A 390 24.11 -3.19 11.35
N GLY A 391 23.44 -2.18 11.89
CA GLY A 391 24.06 -1.18 12.75
C GLY A 391 24.69 -1.78 14.01
N TYR A 392 24.01 -2.72 14.63
CA TYR A 392 24.50 -3.41 15.82
C TYR A 392 25.73 -4.28 15.56
N LEU A 393 25.63 -5.16 14.56
CA LEU A 393 26.70 -6.13 14.27
C LEU A 393 27.99 -5.48 13.76
N TYR A 394 27.88 -4.32 13.12
CA TYR A 394 29.01 -3.62 12.50
C TYR A 394 29.21 -2.22 13.08
N ALA A 395 28.96 -2.06 14.39
CA ALA A 395 29.13 -0.79 15.09
C ALA A 395 30.53 -0.20 14.86
N GLY A 396 30.60 1.00 14.26
CA GLY A 396 31.84 1.70 13.92
C GLY A 396 32.62 1.12 12.72
N GLU A 397 32.14 0.05 12.08
CA GLU A 397 32.83 -0.64 10.98
C GLU A 397 32.09 -0.44 9.64
N GLU A 398 32.09 0.78 9.13
CA GLU A 398 31.29 1.20 7.95
C GLU A 398 31.52 0.28 6.73
N ALA A 399 32.77 -0.07 6.41
CA ALA A 399 33.08 -0.93 5.26
C ALA A 399 32.42 -2.30 5.36
N LYS A 400 32.41 -2.91 6.55
CA LYS A 400 31.77 -4.21 6.78
C LYS A 400 30.24 -4.11 6.75
N LEU A 401 29.69 -2.99 7.20
CA LEU A 401 28.26 -2.74 7.09
C LEU A 401 27.82 -2.74 5.62
N TYR A 402 28.55 -2.03 4.76
CA TYR A 402 28.26 -2.02 3.31
C TYR A 402 28.47 -3.39 2.65
N GLU A 403 29.53 -4.12 3.02
CA GLU A 403 29.77 -5.48 2.51
C GLU A 403 28.61 -6.43 2.85
N ARG A 404 28.13 -6.37 4.09
CA ARG A 404 26.96 -7.19 4.49
C ARG A 404 25.67 -6.73 3.83
N LEU A 405 25.46 -5.42 3.72
CA LEU A 405 24.30 -4.86 3.02
C LEU A 405 24.29 -5.31 1.56
N ASP A 406 25.43 -5.25 0.86
CA ASP A 406 25.58 -5.75 -0.51
C ASP A 406 25.19 -7.23 -0.61
N THR A 407 25.66 -8.06 0.31
CA THR A 407 25.31 -9.49 0.38
C THR A 407 23.78 -9.69 0.53
N LEU A 408 23.15 -8.94 1.43
CA LEU A 408 21.71 -9.03 1.65
C LEU A 408 20.90 -8.51 0.45
N MET A 409 21.40 -7.48 -0.24
CA MET A 409 20.82 -6.99 -1.49
C MET A 409 20.87 -8.07 -2.58
N GLU A 410 22.00 -8.77 -2.73
CA GLU A 410 22.12 -9.90 -3.68
C GLU A 410 21.18 -11.05 -3.33
N TYR A 411 21.01 -11.39 -2.06
CA TYR A 411 20.01 -12.38 -1.64
C TYR A 411 18.59 -11.91 -1.96
N ALA A 412 18.26 -10.64 -1.70
CA ALA A 412 16.97 -10.07 -2.03
C ALA A 412 16.70 -10.10 -3.55
N TYR A 413 17.70 -9.74 -4.36
CA TYR A 413 17.64 -9.84 -5.82
C TYR A 413 17.34 -11.28 -6.27
N SER A 414 18.14 -12.25 -5.81
CA SER A 414 17.96 -13.67 -6.16
C SER A 414 16.59 -14.19 -5.73
N THR A 415 16.14 -13.84 -4.53
CA THR A 415 14.81 -14.19 -4.01
C THR A 415 13.69 -13.67 -4.91
N LEU A 416 13.76 -12.39 -5.30
CA LEU A 416 12.73 -11.75 -6.12
C LEU A 416 12.71 -12.27 -7.56
N GLU A 417 13.87 -12.59 -8.15
CA GLU A 417 13.95 -13.21 -9.48
C GLU A 417 13.35 -14.62 -9.46
N LYS A 418 13.66 -15.44 -8.44
CA LYS A 418 13.04 -16.78 -8.28
C LYS A 418 11.52 -16.67 -8.10
N LYS A 419 11.05 -15.71 -7.31
CA LYS A 419 9.62 -15.46 -7.14
C LYS A 419 8.98 -15.10 -8.47
N ARG A 420 9.59 -14.22 -9.26
CA ARG A 420 9.10 -13.79 -10.56
C ARG A 420 8.99 -14.96 -11.54
N ILE A 421 10.05 -15.79 -11.63
CA ILE A 421 10.07 -16.98 -12.50
C ILE A 421 8.97 -17.95 -12.09
N PHE A 422 8.85 -18.26 -10.80
CA PHE A 422 7.84 -19.18 -10.29
C PHE A 422 6.41 -18.67 -10.57
N ILE A 423 6.15 -17.40 -10.31
CA ILE A 423 4.81 -16.81 -10.55
C ILE A 423 4.48 -16.79 -12.04
N GLN A 424 5.46 -16.50 -12.91
CA GLN A 424 5.26 -16.58 -14.36
C GLN A 424 4.92 -18.01 -14.79
N GLU A 425 5.61 -19.01 -14.25
CA GLU A 425 5.30 -20.42 -14.53
C GLU A 425 3.87 -20.79 -14.08
N MET A 426 3.43 -20.31 -12.91
CA MET A 426 2.07 -20.57 -12.43
C MET A 426 1.01 -19.81 -13.26
N TYR A 427 1.32 -18.62 -13.74
CA TYR A 427 0.50 -17.87 -14.69
C TYR A 427 0.33 -18.67 -16.00
N ASP A 428 1.41 -19.18 -16.56
CA ASP A 428 1.38 -19.97 -17.81
C ASP A 428 0.63 -21.30 -17.65
N ARG A 429 0.63 -21.87 -16.44
CA ARG A 429 -0.16 -23.05 -16.08
C ARG A 429 -1.64 -22.75 -15.78
N GLY A 430 -2.04 -21.48 -15.77
CA GLY A 430 -3.43 -21.04 -15.56
C GLY A 430 -3.88 -21.02 -14.10
N LEU A 431 -2.95 -20.87 -13.14
CA LEU A 431 -3.30 -20.73 -11.71
C LEU A 431 -3.99 -19.40 -11.42
N TYR A 432 -3.78 -18.37 -12.24
CA TYR A 432 -4.34 -17.03 -12.11
C TYR A 432 -5.23 -16.67 -13.32
N PRO A 433 -6.41 -17.30 -13.48
CA PRO A 433 -7.21 -17.16 -14.69
C PRO A 433 -7.75 -15.75 -14.93
N TYR A 434 -8.10 -15.01 -13.87
CA TYR A 434 -8.58 -13.63 -13.99
C TYR A 434 -7.42 -12.66 -14.24
N THR A 435 -6.28 -12.85 -13.56
CA THR A 435 -5.07 -12.10 -13.84
C THR A 435 -4.66 -12.26 -15.29
N ALA A 436 -4.65 -13.49 -15.83
CA ALA A 436 -4.28 -13.76 -17.21
C ALA A 436 -5.22 -13.09 -18.23
N ARG A 437 -6.48 -12.84 -17.85
CA ARG A 437 -7.44 -12.15 -18.72
C ARG A 437 -7.19 -10.64 -18.78
N TYR A 438 -6.82 -10.01 -17.67
CA TYR A 438 -6.73 -8.55 -17.57
C TYR A 438 -5.31 -8.00 -17.51
N LEU A 439 -4.32 -8.86 -17.38
CA LEU A 439 -2.90 -8.49 -17.31
C LEU A 439 -2.10 -9.36 -18.30
N PRO A 440 -1.45 -8.77 -19.31
CA PRO A 440 -0.73 -9.52 -20.36
C PRO A 440 0.58 -10.14 -19.88
N GLY A 441 0.92 -10.03 -18.60
CA GLY A 441 2.16 -10.54 -17.98
C GLY A 441 2.69 -9.57 -16.93
N PHE A 442 3.88 -9.86 -16.41
CA PHE A 442 4.47 -9.15 -15.28
C PHE A 442 5.64 -8.21 -15.65
N ASN A 443 5.82 -7.88 -16.92
CA ASN A 443 6.94 -7.05 -17.39
C ASN A 443 6.96 -5.63 -16.78
N ASN A 444 5.78 -5.11 -16.44
CA ASN A 444 5.61 -3.80 -15.81
C ASN A 444 5.50 -3.88 -14.27
N HIS A 445 5.71 -5.06 -13.67
CA HIS A 445 5.69 -5.22 -12.23
C HIS A 445 7.08 -5.08 -11.64
N PHE A 446 7.19 -4.32 -10.58
CA PHE A 446 8.44 -4.10 -9.88
C PHE A 446 8.80 -5.27 -8.96
N SER A 447 10.09 -5.54 -8.84
CA SER A 447 10.68 -6.26 -7.72
C SER A 447 11.10 -5.23 -6.70
N THR A 448 10.58 -5.33 -5.47
CA THR A 448 10.69 -4.26 -4.47
C THR A 448 11.63 -4.66 -3.35
N ILE A 449 12.59 -3.80 -3.04
CA ILE A 449 13.45 -3.94 -1.86
C ILE A 449 13.16 -2.77 -0.93
N GLY A 450 12.93 -3.07 0.35
CA GLY A 450 12.64 -2.10 1.38
C GLY A 450 13.63 -2.15 2.54
N VAL A 451 13.50 -1.20 3.45
CA VAL A 451 14.32 -1.10 4.66
C VAL A 451 13.46 -0.83 5.88
N ASN A 452 13.90 -1.32 7.04
CA ASN A 452 13.32 -1.01 8.33
C ASN A 452 14.39 -0.78 9.39
N GLY A 453 14.09 0.08 10.37
CA GLY A 453 14.97 0.32 11.50
C GLY A 453 16.19 1.20 11.18
N MET A 454 16.07 2.18 10.28
CA MET A 454 17.19 3.08 9.96
C MET A 454 17.59 3.96 11.14
N ASN A 455 16.64 4.43 11.94
CA ASN A 455 16.94 5.18 13.15
C ASN A 455 17.76 4.33 14.13
N GLU A 456 17.34 3.10 14.38
CA GLU A 456 18.01 2.16 15.27
C GLU A 456 19.34 1.68 14.67
N MET A 457 19.46 1.63 13.34
CA MET A 457 20.73 1.36 12.67
C MET A 457 21.76 2.43 13.02
N VAL A 458 21.43 3.71 12.89
CA VAL A 458 22.35 4.81 13.22
C VAL A 458 22.71 4.78 14.70
N ARG A 459 21.73 4.58 15.58
CA ARG A 459 21.94 4.51 17.04
C ARG A 459 22.86 3.35 17.42
N ASN A 460 22.59 2.15 16.96
CA ASN A 460 23.42 0.98 17.23
C ASN A 460 24.83 1.14 16.64
N PHE A 461 24.95 1.63 15.40
CA PHE A 461 26.23 1.83 14.73
C PHE A 461 27.14 2.84 15.47
N SER A 462 26.54 3.89 16.04
CA SER A 462 27.26 4.96 16.75
C SER A 462 27.34 4.75 18.27
N ASN A 463 26.97 3.58 18.78
CA ASN A 463 26.86 3.32 20.22
C ASN A 463 26.00 4.40 20.93
N ASP A 464 24.82 4.66 20.38
CA ASP A 464 23.81 5.63 20.83
C ASP A 464 24.30 7.10 20.89
N THR A 465 25.36 7.41 20.14
CA THR A 465 25.88 8.80 20.06
C THR A 465 25.04 9.66 19.11
N TYR A 466 24.54 9.07 18.02
CA TYR A 466 23.74 9.73 17.00
C TYR A 466 22.50 8.94 16.68
N SER A 467 21.48 9.64 16.17
CA SER A 467 20.24 9.08 15.65
C SER A 467 19.96 9.63 14.24
N ILE A 468 18.89 9.20 13.59
CA ILE A 468 18.55 9.64 12.24
C ILE A 468 18.23 11.16 12.15
N ILE A 469 17.89 11.78 13.27
CA ILE A 469 17.60 13.23 13.35
C ILE A 469 18.86 14.09 13.37
N ASP A 470 19.99 13.53 13.75
CA ASP A 470 21.27 14.23 13.76
C ASP A 470 21.82 14.38 12.33
N ALA A 471 22.57 15.44 12.07
CA ALA A 471 23.16 15.67 10.76
C ALA A 471 24.01 14.46 10.28
N TYR A 472 24.79 13.87 11.18
CA TYR A 472 25.57 12.66 10.89
C TYR A 472 24.67 11.48 10.50
N GLY A 473 23.63 11.20 11.29
CA GLY A 473 22.73 10.08 11.05
C GLY A 473 21.92 10.26 9.78
N LYS A 474 21.45 11.48 9.49
CA LYS A 474 20.78 11.81 8.23
C LYS A 474 21.71 11.60 7.03
N GLU A 475 22.95 12.08 7.09
CA GLU A 475 23.95 11.91 6.03
C GLU A 475 24.27 10.43 5.79
N MET A 476 24.50 9.66 6.85
CA MET A 476 24.74 8.22 6.75
C MET A 476 23.55 7.50 6.11
N THR A 477 22.32 7.81 6.54
CA THR A 477 21.10 7.24 5.95
C THR A 477 20.99 7.57 4.46
N MET A 478 21.25 8.82 4.06
CA MET A 478 21.24 9.23 2.66
C MET A 478 22.25 8.44 1.81
N LYS A 479 23.48 8.26 2.31
CA LYS A 479 24.52 7.47 1.61
C LYS A 479 24.11 6.00 1.44
N ILE A 480 23.50 5.41 2.46
CA ILE A 480 23.02 4.02 2.40
C ILE A 480 21.88 3.90 1.36
N LEU A 481 20.92 4.81 1.37
CA LEU A 481 19.82 4.79 0.38
C LEU A 481 20.34 5.00 -1.05
N ASP A 482 21.35 5.86 -1.26
CA ASP A 482 22.01 6.03 -2.56
C ASP A 482 22.73 4.77 -3.01
N PHE A 483 23.51 4.12 -2.13
CA PHE A 483 24.13 2.83 -2.41
C PHE A 483 23.10 1.78 -2.83
N MET A 484 21.99 1.67 -2.10
CA MET A 484 20.92 0.73 -2.46
C MET A 484 20.30 1.04 -3.81
N ARG A 485 20.08 2.32 -4.13
CA ARG A 485 19.56 2.73 -5.45
C ARG A 485 20.50 2.36 -6.59
N ASP A 486 21.80 2.52 -6.39
CA ASP A 486 22.79 2.14 -7.41
C ASP A 486 22.82 0.63 -7.63
N LYS A 487 22.70 -0.17 -6.56
CA LYS A 487 22.54 -1.63 -6.67
C LYS A 487 21.24 -2.00 -7.42
N LEU A 488 20.14 -1.30 -7.19
CA LEU A 488 18.90 -1.58 -7.93
C LEU A 488 19.02 -1.28 -9.44
N LYS A 489 19.79 -0.27 -9.85
CA LYS A 489 20.10 -0.03 -11.25
C LYS A 489 20.89 -1.19 -11.85
N GLU A 490 21.93 -1.66 -11.13
CA GLU A 490 22.69 -2.86 -11.53
C GLU A 490 21.77 -4.08 -11.70
N PHE A 491 20.84 -4.32 -10.78
CA PHE A 491 19.88 -5.41 -10.86
C PHE A 491 18.94 -5.29 -12.07
N GLN A 492 18.49 -4.07 -12.38
CA GLN A 492 17.68 -3.82 -13.58
C GLN A 492 18.48 -4.11 -14.87
N GLU A 493 19.74 -3.73 -14.93
CA GLU A 493 20.62 -4.01 -16.07
C GLU A 493 20.88 -5.51 -16.23
N ARG A 494 21.10 -6.22 -15.13
CA ARG A 494 21.36 -7.69 -15.14
C ARG A 494 20.15 -8.51 -15.54
N SER A 495 18.96 -8.18 -15.06
CA SER A 495 17.75 -8.98 -15.23
C SER A 495 16.84 -8.51 -16.38
N GLY A 496 16.91 -7.22 -16.72
CA GLY A 496 15.93 -6.57 -17.59
C GLY A 496 14.59 -6.29 -16.90
N ASN A 497 14.43 -6.65 -15.63
CA ASN A 497 13.23 -6.44 -14.83
C ASN A 497 13.26 -5.08 -14.11
N LEU A 498 12.10 -4.61 -13.70
CA LEU A 498 11.96 -3.37 -12.93
C LEU A 498 12.25 -3.61 -11.44
N TYR A 499 13.05 -2.73 -10.86
CA TYR A 499 13.34 -2.70 -9.43
C TYR A 499 13.06 -1.34 -8.84
N ASN A 500 12.58 -1.30 -7.60
CA ASN A 500 12.42 -0.07 -6.85
C ASN A 500 12.81 -0.22 -5.37
N LEU A 501 13.13 0.91 -4.74
CA LEU A 501 13.38 1.04 -3.32
C LEU A 501 12.13 1.60 -2.64
N GLU A 502 11.64 0.91 -1.62
CA GLU A 502 10.41 1.29 -0.93
C GLU A 502 10.64 1.55 0.56
N ALA A 503 10.02 2.61 1.06
CA ALA A 503 9.81 2.79 2.50
C ALA A 503 8.63 1.91 2.92
N THR A 504 8.87 0.61 3.03
CA THR A 504 7.81 -0.37 3.27
C THR A 504 7.12 -0.10 4.61
N PRO A 505 5.81 0.20 4.63
CA PRO A 505 5.06 0.31 5.87
C PRO A 505 4.77 -1.12 6.37
N ALA A 506 5.62 -1.61 7.22
CA ALA A 506 5.61 -3.00 7.62
C ALA A 506 5.67 -3.13 9.15
N GLU A 507 4.62 -2.68 9.83
CA GLU A 507 4.53 -2.67 11.29
C GLU A 507 4.76 -4.07 11.87
N GLY A 508 4.15 -5.10 11.27
CA GLY A 508 4.37 -6.49 11.66
C GLY A 508 5.82 -6.94 11.48
N THR A 509 6.51 -6.43 10.46
CA THR A 509 7.93 -6.74 10.20
C THR A 509 8.85 -6.04 11.20
N THR A 510 8.58 -4.79 11.55
CA THR A 510 9.38 -4.06 12.57
C THR A 510 9.29 -4.74 13.93
N TYR A 511 8.09 -5.19 14.31
CA TYR A 511 7.86 -5.97 15.52
C TYR A 511 8.61 -7.32 15.47
N ARG A 512 8.48 -8.05 14.35
CA ARG A 512 9.18 -9.33 14.16
C ARG A 512 10.70 -9.17 14.29
N PHE A 513 11.30 -8.19 13.61
CA PHE A 513 12.73 -7.95 13.66
C PHE A 513 13.21 -7.64 15.07
N ALA A 514 12.59 -6.68 15.74
CA ALA A 514 12.97 -6.31 17.10
C ALA A 514 12.86 -7.50 18.07
N ARG A 515 11.78 -8.27 17.98
CA ARG A 515 11.55 -9.45 18.82
C ARG A 515 12.60 -10.55 18.59
N GLU A 516 12.99 -10.82 17.34
CA GLU A 516 14.00 -11.82 17.03
C GLU A 516 15.41 -11.34 17.42
N ASP A 517 15.67 -10.04 17.25
CA ASP A 517 16.97 -9.46 17.59
C ASP A 517 17.22 -9.42 19.10
N ILE A 518 16.26 -8.99 19.90
CA ILE A 518 16.39 -8.93 21.36
C ILE A 518 16.69 -10.31 21.97
N LYS A 519 16.14 -11.38 21.41
CA LYS A 519 16.45 -12.75 21.88
C LYS A 519 17.92 -13.13 21.68
N ARG A 520 18.59 -12.58 20.65
CA ARG A 520 19.99 -12.88 20.31
C ARG A 520 20.94 -11.84 20.84
N TYR A 521 20.51 -10.60 20.87
CA TYR A 521 21.27 -9.41 21.20
C TYR A 521 20.46 -8.60 22.23
N PRO A 522 20.49 -8.99 23.52
CA PRO A 522 19.63 -8.36 24.54
C PRO A 522 19.87 -6.87 24.75
N ASP A 523 21.03 -6.38 24.33
CA ASP A 523 21.46 -4.99 24.42
C ASP A 523 21.27 -4.17 23.12
N ILE A 524 20.67 -4.77 22.09
CA ILE A 524 20.37 -4.06 20.84
C ILE A 524 19.36 -2.94 21.10
N ILE A 525 19.65 -1.76 20.59
CA ILE A 525 18.77 -0.59 20.73
C ILE A 525 17.55 -0.75 19.84
N GLN A 526 16.38 -0.57 20.41
CA GLN A 526 15.07 -0.62 19.74
C GLN A 526 14.23 0.61 20.11
N ALA A 527 13.12 0.85 19.41
CA ALA A 527 12.27 2.03 19.61
C ALA A 527 11.18 1.83 20.68
N GLY A 528 10.73 0.59 20.87
CA GLY A 528 9.63 0.26 21.77
C GLY A 528 10.01 0.13 23.24
N THR A 529 9.13 -0.51 23.99
CA THR A 529 9.35 -0.90 25.40
C THR A 529 9.69 -2.39 25.49
N GLU A 530 10.05 -2.87 26.68
CA GLU A 530 10.27 -4.31 26.91
C GLU A 530 9.03 -5.17 26.59
N GLU A 531 7.83 -4.62 26.75
CA GLU A 531 6.56 -5.31 26.47
C GLU A 531 6.17 -5.22 25.00
N ASN A 532 6.50 -4.09 24.35
CA ASN A 532 6.14 -3.79 22.96
C ASN A 532 7.37 -3.40 22.14
N ASN A 533 8.17 -4.40 21.79
CA ASN A 533 9.40 -4.20 21.02
C ASN A 533 9.08 -3.91 19.54
N TYR A 534 9.69 -2.86 18.98
CA TYR A 534 9.62 -2.60 17.54
C TYR A 534 10.81 -1.73 17.11
N TYR A 535 11.07 -1.68 15.80
CA TYR A 535 11.96 -0.72 15.17
C TYR A 535 11.15 0.39 14.49
N THR A 536 11.73 1.58 14.42
CA THR A 536 11.14 2.67 13.66
C THR A 536 10.98 2.26 12.20
N ASN A 537 9.81 2.52 11.63
CA ASN A 537 9.48 2.11 10.27
C ASN A 537 10.38 2.81 9.25
N SER A 538 10.94 2.05 8.32
CA SER A 538 11.79 2.54 7.21
C SER A 538 12.89 3.51 7.69
N SER A 539 12.96 4.70 7.10
CA SER A 539 13.81 5.83 7.49
C SER A 539 13.02 6.98 8.12
N GLN A 540 11.88 6.67 8.73
CA GLN A 540 11.08 7.66 9.46
C GLN A 540 11.81 8.16 10.69
N ILE A 541 11.46 9.38 11.14
CA ILE A 541 11.85 9.84 12.47
C ILE A 541 11.00 9.11 13.53
N PRO A 542 11.49 8.92 14.75
CA PRO A 542 10.69 8.36 15.84
C PRO A 542 9.40 9.17 16.07
N VAL A 543 8.27 8.47 16.23
CA VAL A 543 6.93 9.08 16.30
C VAL A 543 6.81 10.15 17.38
N PHE A 544 7.53 10.00 18.50
CA PHE A 544 7.47 10.93 19.64
C PHE A 544 8.60 11.97 19.63
N HIS A 545 9.34 12.08 18.51
CA HIS A 545 10.48 13.00 18.45
C HIS A 545 10.03 14.47 18.47
N THR A 546 9.03 14.81 17.67
CA THR A 546 8.55 16.19 17.55
C THR A 546 7.04 16.24 17.38
N ASP A 547 6.45 17.33 17.88
CA ASP A 547 5.03 17.66 17.66
C ASP A 547 4.87 18.71 16.56
N ASP A 548 5.99 19.27 16.08
CA ASP A 548 6.01 20.24 15.00
C ASP A 548 6.04 19.51 13.63
N PRO A 549 4.95 19.58 12.85
CA PRO A 549 4.91 18.95 11.52
C PRO A 549 5.95 19.53 10.57
N PHE A 550 6.37 20.78 10.72
CA PHE A 550 7.39 21.40 9.87
C PHE A 550 8.79 20.85 10.17
N GLU A 551 9.11 20.61 11.42
CA GLU A 551 10.36 19.93 11.81
C GLU A 551 10.42 18.54 11.22
N ALA A 552 9.34 17.75 11.32
CA ALA A 552 9.23 16.44 10.72
C ALA A 552 9.43 16.49 9.19
N LEU A 553 8.80 17.45 8.51
CA LEU A 553 8.94 17.67 7.07
C LEU A 553 10.37 18.02 6.66
N MET A 554 11.04 18.93 7.38
CA MET A 554 12.43 19.32 7.10
C MET A 554 13.40 18.15 7.28
N GLN A 555 13.15 17.30 8.28
CA GLN A 555 13.96 16.10 8.49
C GLN A 555 13.75 15.06 7.38
N GLN A 556 12.54 14.88 6.91
CA GLN A 556 12.16 13.79 6.03
C GLN A 556 12.20 14.12 4.53
N ASP A 557 12.17 15.39 4.11
CA ASP A 557 12.06 15.77 2.69
C ASP A 557 13.10 15.10 1.81
N ASP A 558 14.38 15.23 2.15
CA ASP A 558 15.47 14.65 1.35
C ASP A 558 15.48 13.12 1.41
N LEU A 559 15.17 12.54 2.57
CA LEU A 559 15.13 11.08 2.77
C LEU A 559 14.01 10.43 1.97
N GLN A 560 12.81 11.00 2.02
CA GLN A 560 11.65 10.46 1.30
C GLN A 560 11.83 10.54 -0.23
N CYS A 561 12.56 11.53 -0.73
CA CYS A 561 12.89 11.64 -2.15
C CYS A 561 13.89 10.58 -2.66
N LYS A 562 14.53 9.82 -1.77
CA LYS A 562 15.42 8.72 -2.17
C LYS A 562 14.68 7.46 -2.59
N TYR A 563 13.44 7.28 -2.13
CA TYR A 563 12.65 6.13 -2.50
C TYR A 563 12.10 6.27 -3.91
N THR A 564 12.32 5.22 -4.71
CA THR A 564 11.82 5.11 -6.09
C THR A 564 10.54 4.30 -6.19
N GLY A 565 10.16 3.64 -5.09
CA GLY A 565 8.90 2.95 -4.87
C GLY A 565 7.99 3.74 -3.94
N GLY A 566 7.17 3.02 -3.18
CA GLY A 566 6.25 3.62 -2.23
C GLY A 566 6.95 4.26 -1.03
N THR A 567 6.46 5.43 -0.64
CA THR A 567 6.82 6.07 0.62
C THR A 567 5.65 6.93 1.09
N VAL A 568 5.58 7.21 2.39
CA VAL A 568 4.60 8.16 2.95
C VAL A 568 5.16 8.81 4.21
N LEU A 569 4.93 10.09 4.35
CA LEU A 569 5.09 10.76 5.63
C LEU A 569 3.73 10.94 6.29
N HIS A 570 3.56 10.36 7.48
CA HIS A 570 2.41 10.60 8.34
C HIS A 570 2.65 11.84 9.19
N LEU A 571 1.88 12.88 8.96
CA LEU A 571 1.85 14.06 9.82
C LEU A 571 0.87 13.78 10.96
N TYR A 572 1.39 13.34 12.10
CA TYR A 572 0.59 13.06 13.28
C TYR A 572 0.22 14.37 13.97
N MET A 573 -1.09 14.59 14.09
CA MET A 573 -1.63 15.78 14.76
C MET A 573 -2.09 15.37 16.16
N ARG A 574 -1.34 15.73 17.20
CA ARG A 574 -1.70 15.41 18.60
C ARG A 574 -2.94 16.17 19.06
N GLU A 575 -3.16 17.36 18.53
CA GLU A 575 -4.36 18.13 18.79
C GLU A 575 -5.42 17.90 17.74
N LYS A 576 -6.69 17.99 18.13
CA LYS A 576 -7.80 17.98 17.19
C LYS A 576 -7.62 19.10 16.17
N VAL A 577 -7.47 18.75 14.89
CA VAL A 577 -7.35 19.77 13.86
C VAL A 577 -8.64 20.60 13.83
N SER A 578 -8.49 21.90 14.00
CA SER A 578 -9.60 22.79 14.32
C SER A 578 -10.59 23.02 13.16
N SER A 579 -10.14 22.84 11.91
CA SER A 579 -11.01 23.09 10.75
C SER A 579 -10.45 22.49 9.44
N ALA A 580 -11.33 22.25 8.47
CA ALA A 580 -10.98 21.91 7.10
C ALA A 580 -10.00 22.91 6.47
N GLU A 581 -10.20 24.18 6.72
CA GLU A 581 -9.34 25.27 6.23
C GLU A 581 -7.91 25.16 6.75
N ALA A 582 -7.72 24.79 8.02
CA ALA A 582 -6.39 24.61 8.61
C ALA A 582 -5.66 23.44 7.94
N VAL A 583 -6.34 22.29 7.71
CA VAL A 583 -5.78 21.15 7.00
C VAL A 583 -5.47 21.50 5.55
N ARG A 584 -6.37 22.18 4.86
CA ARG A 584 -6.15 22.63 3.48
C ARG A 584 -4.90 23.50 3.36
N LYS A 585 -4.74 24.48 4.27
CA LYS A 585 -3.55 25.33 4.31
C LYS A 585 -2.28 24.51 4.59
N LEU A 586 -2.35 23.58 5.53
CA LEU A 586 -1.22 22.71 5.87
C LEU A 586 -0.80 21.91 4.63
N VAL A 587 -1.72 21.15 4.05
CA VAL A 587 -1.44 20.30 2.86
C VAL A 587 -0.93 21.15 1.71
N LYS A 588 -1.59 22.29 1.40
CA LYS A 588 -1.15 23.20 0.34
C LYS A 588 0.27 23.74 0.58
N ASN A 589 0.59 24.12 1.81
CA ASN A 589 1.93 24.61 2.15
C ASN A 589 2.98 23.50 2.03
N VAL A 590 2.66 22.27 2.45
CA VAL A 590 3.56 21.12 2.28
C VAL A 590 3.82 20.86 0.81
N ILE A 591 2.78 20.75 0.01
CA ILE A 591 2.89 20.47 -1.43
C ILE A 591 3.73 21.53 -2.15
N ASN A 592 3.58 22.80 -1.79
CA ASN A 592 4.26 23.90 -2.47
C ASN A 592 5.71 24.13 -2.00
N ASN A 593 6.09 23.65 -0.82
CA ASN A 593 7.39 23.97 -0.23
C ASN A 593 8.29 22.74 -0.01
N PHE A 594 7.75 21.53 -0.13
CA PHE A 594 8.48 20.28 0.06
C PHE A 594 8.35 19.36 -1.14
N ARG A 595 9.33 18.47 -1.32
CA ARG A 595 9.39 17.51 -2.42
C ARG A 595 8.87 16.13 -2.06
N LEU A 596 8.54 15.89 -0.80
CA LEU A 596 8.02 14.60 -0.34
C LEU A 596 6.98 14.06 -1.32
N PRO A 597 7.15 12.82 -1.81
CA PRO A 597 6.27 12.28 -2.85
C PRO A 597 4.84 12.02 -2.37
N TYR A 598 4.66 11.74 -1.05
CA TYR A 598 3.40 11.24 -0.53
C TYR A 598 3.22 11.59 0.94
N ILE A 599 2.11 12.21 1.28
CA ILE A 599 1.81 12.63 2.65
C ILE A 599 0.39 12.23 3.04
N THR A 600 0.19 12.08 4.34
CA THR A 600 -1.15 12.02 4.95
C THR A 600 -1.15 12.81 6.24
N VAL A 601 -2.31 13.36 6.60
CA VAL A 601 -2.53 14.01 7.90
C VAL A 601 -3.34 13.04 8.75
N THR A 602 -2.75 12.60 9.85
CA THR A 602 -3.33 11.60 10.74
C THR A 602 -3.79 12.27 12.03
N PRO A 603 -5.11 12.47 12.23
CA PRO A 603 -5.63 13.02 13.48
C PRO A 603 -5.49 11.99 14.62
N THR A 604 -5.40 12.47 15.85
CA THR A 604 -5.43 11.61 17.03
C THR A 604 -6.80 10.99 17.21
N PHE A 605 -6.84 9.74 17.61
CA PHE A 605 -8.06 9.01 17.96
C PHE A 605 -7.80 8.04 19.12
N SER A 606 -8.86 7.72 19.84
CA SER A 606 -8.88 6.69 20.87
C SER A 606 -9.75 5.52 20.43
N ILE A 607 -9.47 4.33 20.93
CA ILE A 607 -10.27 3.13 20.64
C ILE A 607 -10.87 2.62 21.96
N CYS A 608 -12.20 2.57 22.01
CA CYS A 608 -12.92 1.92 23.09
C CYS A 608 -13.26 0.48 22.69
N GLU A 609 -12.99 -0.51 23.52
CA GLU A 609 -13.33 -1.91 23.25
C GLU A 609 -14.82 -2.14 22.96
N LYS A 610 -15.71 -1.37 23.59
CA LYS A 610 -17.16 -1.46 23.42
C LYS A 610 -17.70 -0.59 22.29
N HIS A 611 -17.17 0.63 22.12
CA HIS A 611 -17.71 1.66 21.20
C HIS A 611 -16.83 1.91 19.97
N GLY A 612 -15.68 1.22 19.86
CA GLY A 612 -14.77 1.35 18.74
C GLY A 612 -14.10 2.72 18.65
N TYR A 613 -14.05 3.28 17.47
CA TYR A 613 -13.36 4.54 17.15
C TYR A 613 -14.01 5.78 17.81
N LEU A 614 -13.15 6.59 18.43
CA LEU A 614 -13.49 7.86 19.03
C LEU A 614 -12.50 8.92 18.53
N SER A 615 -12.99 9.99 17.92
CA SER A 615 -12.13 11.08 17.43
C SER A 615 -11.56 11.88 18.60
N GLY A 616 -10.25 12.08 18.61
CA GLY A 616 -9.51 12.77 19.64
C GLY A 616 -8.91 11.86 20.69
N GLU A 617 -8.14 12.45 21.59
CA GLU A 617 -7.56 11.75 22.74
C GLU A 617 -8.58 11.72 23.88
N HIS A 618 -8.91 10.53 24.36
CA HIS A 618 -9.85 10.31 25.44
C HIS A 618 -9.23 9.36 26.47
N GLU A 619 -9.15 9.83 27.70
CA GLU A 619 -8.71 9.02 28.84
C GLU A 619 -9.77 7.97 29.20
N TYR A 620 -11.05 8.34 29.05
CA TYR A 620 -12.21 7.47 29.22
C TYR A 620 -13.16 7.60 28.04
N CYS A 621 -13.90 6.55 27.75
CA CYS A 621 -14.87 6.56 26.65
C CYS A 621 -16.12 7.37 27.02
N PRO A 622 -16.41 8.51 26.39
CA PRO A 622 -17.59 9.33 26.73
C PRO A 622 -18.92 8.58 26.50
N LYS A 623 -18.95 7.62 25.57
CA LYS A 623 -20.14 6.80 25.34
C LYS A 623 -20.36 5.78 26.46
N CYS A 624 -19.28 5.21 27.04
CA CYS A 624 -19.40 4.39 28.24
C CYS A 624 -19.91 5.19 29.42
N ASP A 625 -19.43 6.40 29.60
CA ASP A 625 -19.84 7.30 30.69
C ASP A 625 -21.32 7.68 30.59
N GLU A 626 -21.81 7.99 29.38
CA GLU A 626 -23.22 8.24 29.12
C GLU A 626 -24.11 7.02 29.40
N GLU A 627 -23.64 5.81 29.08
CA GLU A 627 -24.37 4.57 29.38
C GLU A 627 -24.44 4.31 30.87
N ILE A 628 -23.31 4.47 31.59
CA ILE A 628 -23.27 4.35 33.06
C ILE A 628 -24.21 5.34 33.70
N LEU A 629 -24.22 6.59 33.23
CA LEU A 629 -25.15 7.62 33.76
C LEU A 629 -26.62 7.29 33.49
N ARG A 630 -26.95 6.62 32.37
CA ARG A 630 -28.31 6.19 32.06
C ARG A 630 -28.75 4.97 32.88
N GLU A 631 -27.82 4.09 33.28
CA GLU A 631 -28.11 2.93 34.13
C GLU A 631 -28.24 3.31 35.60
N VAL A 632 -27.68 4.44 36.03
CA VAL A 632 -27.72 4.92 37.41
C VAL A 632 -28.87 5.94 37.65
N SER A 633 -29.46 6.48 36.59
CA SER A 633 -30.64 7.36 36.65
C SER A 633 -31.96 6.60 36.48
#